data_eed52cd29a86c685735a6efbfc350de4
#
_entry.id   eed52cd29a86c685735a6efbfc350de4
#
_cell.length_a   1.000
_cell.length_b   1.000
_cell.length_c   1.000
_cell.angle_alpha   90.00
_cell.angle_beta   90.00
_cell.angle_gamma   90.00
#
_symmetry.space_group_name_H-M   'P 1'
#
loop_
_entity.id
_entity.type
_entity.pdbx_description
1 polymer ?
#
loop_
_entity_poly.entity_id
_entity_poly.type
_entity_poly.pdbx_seq_one_letter_code
_entity_poly.pdbx_strand_id
1 'polypeptide(L)'
;EQVHYSDHPQLRREEIEDHLATVPTTFRGENVVFAVRDEIGAVIGFCWIVLFDPGTGLEGEVAEVYVSPEHRGRGVGEMLMQQAVRLFRERRVTLGYVWTRPDNEAAVRLYQSAGFENNRQLVLTWYPTEQ
;
A
#
# COMPACT_ATOMS: atom_id res chain seq x y z
N GLU A 1 4.15 -14.14 1.41
CA GLU A 1 4.75 -15.36 1.91
C GLU A 1 5.15 -16.27 0.77
N GLN A 2 6.36 -16.80 0.84
CA GLN A 2 6.93 -17.56 -0.26
C GLN A 2 6.78 -19.05 -0.03
N VAL A 3 6.54 -19.76 -1.11
CA VAL A 3 6.55 -21.23 -1.10
C VAL A 3 7.89 -21.67 -1.63
N HIS A 4 8.60 -22.46 -0.83
CA HIS A 4 9.95 -22.92 -1.15
C HIS A 4 9.92 -24.37 -1.61
N TYR A 5 9.69 -24.58 -2.88
CA TYR A 5 9.69 -25.93 -3.45
C TYR A 5 11.06 -26.58 -3.37
N SER A 6 12.11 -25.76 -3.35
CA SER A 6 13.47 -26.27 -3.28
C SER A 6 13.76 -27.03 -1.99
N ASP A 7 12.97 -26.82 -0.94
CA ASP A 7 13.14 -27.54 0.31
C ASP A 7 12.68 -29.01 0.21
N HIS A 8 11.98 -29.36 -0.85
CA HIS A 8 11.44 -30.69 -1.05
C HIS A 8 11.69 -31.18 -2.47
N PRO A 9 12.98 -31.30 -2.85
CA PRO A 9 13.29 -31.61 -4.26
C PRO A 9 12.89 -33.02 -4.69
N GLN A 10 12.61 -33.92 -3.71
CA GLN A 10 12.18 -35.27 -4.03
C GLN A 10 10.70 -35.38 -4.38
N LEU A 11 9.90 -34.37 -4.04
CA LEU A 11 8.48 -34.43 -4.30
C LEU A 11 8.21 -34.26 -5.77
N ARG A 12 7.41 -35.15 -6.33
CA ARG A 12 6.96 -35.04 -7.69
C ARG A 12 5.87 -33.99 -7.76
N ARG A 13 5.70 -33.44 -8.95
CA ARG A 13 4.67 -32.43 -9.17
C ARG A 13 3.28 -32.94 -8.80
N GLU A 14 2.98 -34.19 -9.18
CA GLU A 14 1.68 -34.77 -8.86
C GLU A 14 1.47 -34.87 -7.35
N GLU A 15 2.51 -35.21 -6.61
CA GLU A 15 2.42 -35.29 -5.16
C GLU A 15 2.15 -33.93 -4.54
N ILE A 16 2.78 -32.89 -5.06
CA ILE A 16 2.54 -31.54 -4.59
C ILE A 16 1.12 -31.10 -4.90
N GLU A 17 0.66 -31.36 -6.13
CA GLU A 17 -0.69 -31.00 -6.55
C GLU A 17 -1.76 -31.69 -5.72
N ASP A 18 -1.54 -32.96 -5.35
CA ASP A 18 -2.47 -33.70 -4.52
C ASP A 18 -2.61 -33.10 -3.11
N HIS A 19 -1.57 -32.39 -2.64
CA HIS A 19 -1.57 -31.79 -1.33
C HIS A 19 -1.86 -30.30 -1.37
N LEU A 20 -2.05 -29.74 -2.53
CA LEU A 20 -2.33 -28.31 -2.67
C LEU A 20 -3.77 -28.02 -2.25
N ALA A 21 -3.93 -27.20 -1.27
CA ALA A 21 -5.26 -26.86 -0.74
C ALA A 21 -5.32 -25.41 -0.37
N THR A 22 -6.54 -24.85 -0.45
CA THR A 22 -6.80 -23.51 0.03
C THR A 22 -7.03 -23.57 1.53
N VAL A 23 -6.24 -22.83 2.27
CA VAL A 23 -6.34 -22.77 3.73
C VAL A 23 -7.21 -21.58 4.11
N PRO A 24 -8.29 -21.79 4.86
CA PRO A 24 -9.11 -20.66 5.31
C PRO A 24 -8.32 -19.77 6.26
N THR A 25 -8.46 -18.47 6.10
CA THR A 25 -7.80 -17.51 6.96
C THR A 25 -8.81 -16.51 7.48
N THR A 26 -8.53 -15.96 8.66
CA THR A 26 -9.30 -14.85 9.20
C THR A 26 -8.48 -13.59 8.95
N PHE A 27 -8.67 -13.02 7.80
CA PHE A 27 -7.98 -11.81 7.40
C PHE A 27 -8.95 -10.64 7.49
N ARG A 28 -8.47 -9.53 8.01
CA ARG A 28 -9.25 -8.29 8.06
C ARG A 28 -8.46 -7.15 7.49
N GLY A 29 -9.09 -6.45 6.57
CA GLY A 29 -8.60 -5.18 6.08
C GLY A 29 -9.45 -4.05 6.61
N GLU A 30 -8.85 -2.88 6.72
CA GLU A 30 -9.54 -1.68 7.14
C GLU A 30 -9.18 -0.56 6.20
N ASN A 31 -10.19 0.21 5.78
CA ASN A 31 -9.99 1.40 4.96
C ASN A 31 -10.14 2.64 5.83
N VAL A 32 -9.18 3.55 5.70
CA VAL A 32 -9.23 4.85 6.36
C VAL A 32 -9.04 5.91 5.30
N VAL A 33 -9.95 6.89 5.26
CA VAL A 33 -9.84 7.99 4.32
C VAL A 33 -9.80 9.29 5.10
N PHE A 34 -8.75 10.07 4.91
CA PHE A 34 -8.68 11.45 5.38
C PHE A 34 -9.05 12.37 4.24
N ALA A 35 -9.88 13.36 4.49
CA ALA A 35 -10.30 14.30 3.47
C ALA A 35 -10.11 15.73 3.99
N VAL A 36 -9.71 16.61 3.08
CA VAL A 36 -9.63 18.05 3.34
C VAL A 36 -10.74 18.72 2.55
N ARG A 37 -11.53 19.55 3.23
CA ARG A 37 -12.63 20.27 2.61
C ARG A 37 -12.35 21.77 2.62
N ASP A 38 -12.88 22.46 1.63
CA ASP A 38 -12.81 23.91 1.63
C ASP A 38 -13.94 24.50 2.49
N GLU A 39 -14.06 25.83 2.47
CA GLU A 39 -15.03 26.55 3.32
C GLU A 39 -16.47 26.19 2.99
N ILE A 40 -16.75 25.78 1.78
CA ILE A 40 -18.11 25.41 1.38
C ILE A 40 -18.37 23.92 1.48
N GLY A 41 -17.39 23.16 1.98
CA GLY A 41 -17.55 21.74 2.21
C GLY A 41 -17.13 20.83 1.06
N ALA A 42 -16.59 21.39 -0.01
CA ALA A 42 -16.12 20.57 -1.14
C ALA A 42 -14.80 19.89 -0.78
N VAL A 43 -14.66 18.62 -1.14
CA VAL A 43 -13.42 17.89 -0.91
C VAL A 43 -12.37 18.39 -1.91
N ILE A 44 -11.27 18.91 -1.36
CA ILE A 44 -10.17 19.43 -2.18
C ILE A 44 -8.96 18.49 -2.18
N GLY A 45 -8.99 17.50 -1.32
CA GLY A 45 -7.95 16.48 -1.29
C GLY A 45 -8.34 15.35 -0.38
N PHE A 46 -7.75 14.17 -0.61
CA PHE A 46 -7.97 13.03 0.27
C PHE A 46 -6.76 12.10 0.23
N CYS A 47 -6.64 11.31 1.27
CA CYS A 47 -5.67 10.22 1.36
C CYS A 47 -6.42 8.96 1.77
N TRP A 48 -6.30 7.93 0.96
CA TRP A 48 -6.91 6.64 1.21
C TRP A 48 -5.84 5.66 1.65
N ILE A 49 -6.04 5.08 2.83
CA ILE A 49 -5.10 4.14 3.43
C ILE A 49 -5.81 2.81 3.61
N VAL A 50 -5.10 1.73 3.28
CA VAL A 50 -5.56 0.37 3.55
C VAL A 50 -4.63 -0.22 4.61
N LEU A 51 -5.23 -0.70 5.70
CA LEU A 51 -4.49 -1.37 6.76
C LEU A 51 -4.85 -2.85 6.72
N PHE A 52 -3.85 -3.70 6.88
CA PHE A 52 -4.10 -5.14 6.94
C PHE A 52 -2.98 -5.83 7.70
N ASP A 53 -3.31 -6.97 8.30
CA ASP A 53 -2.35 -7.76 9.06
C ASP A 53 -2.30 -9.16 8.46
N PRO A 54 -1.20 -9.52 7.78
CA PRO A 54 -1.05 -10.87 7.23
C PRO A 54 -0.64 -11.91 8.27
N GLY A 55 -0.55 -11.55 9.55
CA GLY A 55 -0.15 -12.43 10.63
C GLY A 55 1.25 -12.15 11.16
N THR A 56 1.96 -11.21 10.55
CA THR A 56 3.34 -10.86 10.92
C THR A 56 3.48 -9.42 11.39
N GLY A 57 2.37 -8.71 11.51
CA GLY A 57 2.34 -7.32 11.92
C GLY A 57 1.41 -6.52 11.04
N LEU A 58 0.96 -5.38 11.53
CA LEU A 58 0.05 -4.53 10.79
C LEU A 58 0.82 -3.79 9.70
N GLU A 59 0.33 -3.89 8.48
CA GLU A 59 0.88 -3.15 7.35
C GLU A 59 -0.08 -2.06 6.90
N GLY A 60 0.46 -1.00 6.32
CA GLY A 60 -0.35 0.08 5.82
C GLY A 60 0.08 0.49 4.42
N GLU A 61 -0.88 0.55 3.52
CA GLU A 61 -0.66 1.04 2.18
C GLU A 61 -1.33 2.39 2.00
N VAL A 62 -0.58 3.36 1.49
CA VAL A 62 -1.18 4.59 0.99
C VAL A 62 -1.68 4.28 -0.42
N ALA A 63 -2.97 3.99 -0.52
CA ALA A 63 -3.55 3.53 -1.78
C ALA A 63 -3.70 4.67 -2.76
N GLU A 64 -4.05 5.87 -2.26
CA GLU A 64 -4.21 7.02 -3.14
C GLU A 64 -4.07 8.31 -2.34
N VAL A 65 -3.40 9.29 -2.93
CA VAL A 65 -3.40 10.68 -2.46
C VAL A 65 -3.85 11.55 -3.62
N TYR A 66 -4.88 12.34 -3.38
CA TYR A 66 -5.43 13.23 -4.38
C TYR A 66 -5.48 14.66 -3.84
N VAL A 67 -5.10 15.61 -4.66
CA VAL A 67 -5.29 17.03 -4.38
C VAL A 67 -5.88 17.66 -5.65
N SER A 68 -6.95 18.40 -5.50
CA SER A 68 -7.58 19.04 -6.66
C SER A 68 -6.58 19.99 -7.34
N PRO A 69 -6.65 20.13 -8.67
CA PRO A 69 -5.64 20.91 -9.39
C PRO A 69 -5.49 22.35 -8.89
N GLU A 70 -6.59 22.99 -8.49
CA GLU A 70 -6.55 24.38 -8.02
C GLU A 70 -5.86 24.52 -6.67
N HIS A 71 -5.70 23.44 -5.93
CA HIS A 71 -5.15 23.47 -4.57
C HIS A 71 -3.77 22.85 -4.48
N ARG A 72 -3.18 22.45 -5.62
CA ARG A 72 -1.83 21.89 -5.65
C ARG A 72 -0.80 22.98 -5.35
N GLY A 73 0.31 22.54 -4.76
CA GLY A 73 1.38 23.45 -4.39
C GLY A 73 1.10 24.28 -3.15
N ARG A 74 0.08 23.92 -2.37
CA ARG A 74 -0.32 24.67 -1.16
C ARG A 74 -0.16 23.83 0.13
N GLY A 75 0.55 22.71 0.04
CA GLY A 75 0.80 21.89 1.21
C GLY A 75 -0.32 20.94 1.60
N VAL A 76 -1.37 20.80 0.78
CA VAL A 76 -2.47 19.89 1.08
C VAL A 76 -1.99 18.44 1.07
N GLY A 77 -1.19 18.07 0.07
CA GLY A 77 -0.64 16.73 -0.01
C GLY A 77 0.26 16.40 1.18
N GLU A 78 1.08 17.36 1.58
CA GLU A 78 1.94 17.19 2.75
C GLU A 78 1.14 16.99 4.02
N MET A 79 0.08 17.76 4.20
CA MET A 79 -0.80 17.63 5.34
C MET A 79 -1.45 16.24 5.37
N LEU A 80 -1.90 15.77 4.21
CA LEU A 80 -2.50 14.44 4.11
C LEU A 80 -1.50 13.35 4.46
N MET A 81 -0.26 13.47 3.97
CA MET A 81 0.77 12.49 4.28
C MET A 81 1.17 12.52 5.75
N GLN A 82 1.15 13.68 6.38
CA GLN A 82 1.39 13.77 7.81
C GLN A 82 0.31 13.00 8.59
N GLN A 83 -0.94 13.11 8.16
CA GLN A 83 -2.01 12.34 8.79
C GLN A 83 -1.83 10.83 8.58
N ALA A 84 -1.38 10.43 7.41
CA ALA A 84 -1.11 9.02 7.13
C ALA A 84 -0.03 8.47 8.06
N VAL A 85 1.09 9.18 8.17
CA VAL A 85 2.19 8.76 9.04
C VAL A 85 1.76 8.76 10.51
N ARG A 86 0.96 9.74 10.92
CA ARG A 86 0.43 9.78 12.28
C ARG A 86 -0.44 8.55 12.56
N LEU A 87 -1.30 8.19 11.63
CA LEU A 87 -2.12 6.98 11.75
C LEU A 87 -1.24 5.74 11.88
N PHE A 88 -0.20 5.65 11.05
CA PHE A 88 0.71 4.51 11.11
C PHE A 88 1.36 4.39 12.49
N ARG A 89 1.77 5.50 13.06
CA ARG A 89 2.37 5.49 14.40
C ARG A 89 1.37 5.10 15.47
N GLU A 90 0.18 5.67 15.41
CA GLU A 90 -0.87 5.39 16.39
C GLU A 90 -1.31 3.94 16.36
N ARG A 91 -1.37 3.36 15.19
CA ARG A 91 -1.81 1.98 15.01
C ARG A 91 -0.64 0.99 15.07
N ARG A 92 0.58 1.46 15.29
CA ARG A 92 1.79 0.65 15.38
C ARG A 92 2.03 -0.18 14.12
N VAL A 93 1.87 0.45 12.99
CA VAL A 93 2.15 -0.16 11.70
C VAL A 93 3.62 -0.53 11.63
N THR A 94 3.90 -1.76 11.26
CA THR A 94 5.27 -2.26 11.17
C THR A 94 5.92 -2.02 9.81
N LEU A 95 5.09 -1.81 8.79
CA LEU A 95 5.56 -1.53 7.44
C LEU A 95 4.52 -0.68 6.74
N GLY A 96 4.91 0.52 6.34
CA GLY A 96 4.07 1.38 5.51
C GLY A 96 4.69 1.51 4.13
N TYR A 97 3.85 1.58 3.11
CA TYR A 97 4.37 1.72 1.77
C TYR A 97 3.39 2.44 0.86
N VAL A 98 3.92 2.94 -0.23
CA VAL A 98 3.17 3.58 -1.30
C VAL A 98 3.84 3.22 -2.62
N TRP A 99 3.02 2.98 -3.64
CA TRP A 99 3.52 2.65 -4.97
C TRP A 99 3.35 3.86 -5.86
N THR A 100 4.43 4.22 -6.54
CA THR A 100 4.39 5.32 -7.51
C THR A 100 5.41 5.03 -8.61
N ARG A 101 5.29 5.75 -9.68
CA ARG A 101 6.23 5.62 -10.80
C ARG A 101 7.43 6.55 -10.58
N PRO A 102 8.63 6.10 -10.96
CA PRO A 102 9.83 6.94 -10.78
C PRO A 102 9.74 8.27 -11.53
N ASP A 103 9.01 8.32 -12.62
CA ASP A 103 8.88 9.53 -13.43
C ASP A 103 7.82 10.51 -12.87
N ASN A 104 7.09 10.11 -11.86
CA ASN A 104 6.18 11.02 -11.14
C ASN A 104 6.98 11.72 -10.04
N GLU A 105 7.75 12.71 -10.43
CA GLU A 105 8.71 13.35 -9.51
C GLU A 105 8.03 14.06 -8.37
N ALA A 106 6.89 14.68 -8.61
CA ALA A 106 6.16 15.37 -7.55
C ALA A 106 5.67 14.40 -6.48
N ALA A 107 5.15 13.25 -6.88
CA ALA A 107 4.71 12.23 -5.94
C ALA A 107 5.87 11.66 -5.15
N VAL A 108 6.98 11.35 -5.82
CA VAL A 108 8.18 10.83 -5.16
C VAL A 108 8.66 11.81 -4.10
N ARG A 109 8.74 13.10 -4.44
CA ARG A 109 9.18 14.12 -3.46
C ARG A 109 8.22 14.20 -2.28
N LEU A 110 6.92 14.14 -2.56
CA LEU A 110 5.92 14.19 -1.50
C LEU A 110 6.10 13.03 -0.51
N TYR A 111 6.24 11.82 -1.03
CA TYR A 111 6.37 10.65 -0.16
C TYR A 111 7.69 10.64 0.58
N GLN A 112 8.77 11.04 -0.10
CA GLN A 112 10.07 11.12 0.57
C GLN A 112 10.07 12.17 1.68
N SER A 113 9.38 13.29 1.48
CA SER A 113 9.29 14.32 2.52
C SER A 113 8.54 13.82 3.75
N ALA A 114 7.69 12.83 3.58
CA ALA A 114 6.96 12.22 4.69
C ALA A 114 7.73 11.07 5.36
N GLY A 115 8.92 10.76 4.87
CA GLY A 115 9.77 9.73 5.46
C GLY A 115 9.78 8.40 4.73
N PHE A 116 9.11 8.33 3.60
CA PHE A 116 9.15 7.10 2.78
C PHE A 116 10.45 7.06 1.99
N GLU A 117 10.99 5.88 1.85
CA GLU A 117 12.27 5.67 1.17
C GLU A 117 12.10 4.66 0.04
N ASN A 118 12.88 4.85 -1.02
CA ASN A 118 12.93 3.87 -2.09
C ASN A 118 13.71 2.65 -1.59
N ASN A 119 13.04 1.52 -1.42
CA ASN A 119 13.66 0.30 -0.94
C ASN A 119 14.27 -0.55 -2.06
N ARG A 120 14.19 -0.05 -3.31
CA ARG A 120 14.79 -0.69 -4.49
C ARG A 120 14.26 -2.09 -4.76
N GLN A 121 13.07 -2.39 -4.31
CA GLN A 121 12.45 -3.67 -4.63
C GLN A 121 11.83 -3.60 -6.01
N LEU A 122 11.88 -4.73 -6.70
CA LEU A 122 11.28 -4.86 -8.01
C LEU A 122 9.85 -5.37 -7.87
N VAL A 123 8.92 -4.72 -8.54
CA VAL A 123 7.53 -5.17 -8.58
C VAL A 123 7.30 -5.90 -9.88
N LEU A 124 6.91 -7.17 -9.78
CA LEU A 124 6.53 -7.96 -10.93
C LEU A 124 5.01 -8.01 -10.98
N THR A 125 4.45 -7.60 -12.10
CA THR A 125 3.01 -7.41 -12.23
C THR A 125 2.44 -8.41 -13.23
N TRP A 126 1.34 -9.02 -12.84
CA TRP A 126 0.58 -9.89 -13.73
C TRP A 126 -0.68 -9.17 -14.18
N TYR A 127 -0.95 -9.22 -15.47
CA TYR A 127 -2.19 -8.69 -16.02
C TYR A 127 -2.95 -9.83 -16.69
N PRO A 128 -4.27 -9.84 -16.58
CA PRO A 128 -5.04 -10.81 -17.36
C PRO A 128 -4.89 -10.48 -18.85
N THR A 129 -4.52 -11.45 -19.61
CA THR A 129 -4.38 -11.28 -21.06
C THR A 129 -5.42 -12.12 -21.76
N GLU A 130 -5.97 -11.60 -22.85
CA GLU A 130 -6.87 -12.36 -23.70
C GLU A 130 -6.07 -13.25 -24.60
N GLN A 131 -6.49 -14.48 -24.70
CA GLN A 131 -5.85 -15.49 -25.57
C GLN A 131 -6.78 -15.91 -26.68
#